data_3602fa0485c1d366ddcbbb46999e83f5
#
_entry.id   3602fa0485c1d366ddcbbb46999e83f5
#
_cell.length_a   1.000
_cell.length_b   1.000
_cell.length_c   1.000
_cell.angle_alpha   90.00
_cell.angle_beta   90.00
_cell.angle_gamma   90.00
#
_symmetry.space_group_name_H-M   'P 1'
#
loop_
_entity.id
_entity.type
_entity.pdbx_description
1 polymer ?
#
loop_
_entity_poly.entity_id
_entity_poly.type
_entity_poly.pdbx_seq_one_letter_code
_entity_poly.pdbx_strand_id
1 'polypeptide(L)'
;MVKAWTDAAWEEFEYWTKQDRKTLKKILDLLQDIDRNGYTGKGKPEPLKGDLSGYWSRRIDDANRLVYRIENEMMKIVQCGSHYKDK
;
A
#
# COMPACT_ATOMS: atom_id res chain seq x y z
N MET A 1 -5.69 13.01 -0.32
CA MET A 1 -7.00 12.33 -0.27
C MET A 1 -7.17 11.60 1.05
N VAL A 2 -8.40 11.31 1.41
CA VAL A 2 -8.69 10.54 2.62
C VAL A 2 -8.13 9.14 2.49
N LYS A 3 -7.56 8.63 3.57
CA LYS A 3 -6.96 7.29 3.58
C LYS A 3 -7.73 6.42 4.55
N ALA A 4 -8.22 5.29 4.06
CA ALA A 4 -8.94 4.31 4.87
C ALA A 4 -8.12 3.03 4.91
N TRP A 5 -7.87 2.53 6.11
CA TRP A 5 -7.04 1.35 6.34
C TRP A 5 -7.90 0.22 6.87
N THR A 6 -7.68 -0.99 6.37
CA THR A 6 -8.25 -2.13 7.06
C THR A 6 -7.47 -2.31 8.37
N ASP A 7 -8.05 -3.02 9.32
CA ASP A 7 -7.36 -3.28 10.59
C ASP A 7 -6.02 -3.99 10.35
N ALA A 8 -6.01 -4.96 9.43
CA ALA A 8 -4.79 -5.69 9.12
C ALA A 8 -3.71 -4.77 8.54
N ALA A 9 -4.10 -3.91 7.60
CA ALA A 9 -3.14 -2.98 7.00
C ALA A 9 -2.62 -1.99 8.02
N TRP A 10 -3.50 -1.52 8.91
CA TRP A 10 -3.09 -0.58 9.96
C TRP A 10 -2.10 -1.23 10.92
N GLU A 11 -2.33 -2.49 11.31
CA GLU A 11 -1.41 -3.21 12.16
C GLU A 11 -0.04 -3.35 11.52
N GLU A 12 -0.02 -3.62 10.22
CA GLU A 12 1.24 -3.71 9.49
C GLU A 12 1.97 -2.37 9.48
N PHE A 13 1.22 -1.30 9.24
CA PHE A 13 1.79 0.04 9.24
C PHE A 13 2.37 0.37 10.62
N GLU A 14 1.63 0.08 11.68
CA GLU A 14 2.10 0.32 13.04
C GLU A 14 3.39 -0.45 13.33
N TYR A 15 3.48 -1.68 12.82
CA TYR A 15 4.69 -2.47 12.97
C TYR A 15 5.89 -1.71 12.42
N TRP A 16 5.77 -1.18 11.21
CA TRP A 16 6.87 -0.45 10.60
C TRP A 16 7.25 0.81 11.37
N THR A 17 6.28 1.48 11.97
CA THR A 17 6.58 2.70 12.74
C THR A 17 7.49 2.39 13.93
N LYS A 18 7.46 1.14 14.41
CA LYS A 18 8.23 0.74 15.60
C LYS A 18 9.51 0.01 15.26
N GLN A 19 9.61 -0.59 14.09
CA GLN A 19 10.71 -1.50 13.77
C GLN A 19 11.72 -0.96 12.78
N ASP A 20 11.30 -0.16 11.82
CA ASP A 20 12.19 0.14 10.70
C ASP A 20 11.87 1.49 10.09
N ARG A 21 12.66 2.49 10.44
CA ARG A 21 12.48 3.85 9.97
C ARG A 21 12.61 3.98 8.46
N LYS A 22 13.50 3.21 7.88
CA LYS A 22 13.75 3.27 6.45
C LYS A 22 12.54 2.78 5.68
N THR A 23 11.97 1.67 6.13
CA THR A 23 10.77 1.13 5.51
C THR A 23 9.59 2.07 5.71
N LEU A 24 9.46 2.63 6.91
CA LEU A 24 8.41 3.60 7.18
C LEU A 24 8.49 4.78 6.23
N LYS A 25 9.68 5.33 6.03
CA LYS A 25 9.88 6.45 5.13
C LYS A 25 9.47 6.09 3.71
N LYS A 26 9.82 4.90 3.27
CA LYS A 26 9.46 4.43 1.94
C LYS A 26 7.94 4.35 1.79
N ILE A 27 7.25 3.83 2.80
CA ILE A 27 5.80 3.73 2.76
C ILE A 27 5.18 5.13 2.68
N LEU A 28 5.67 6.07 3.48
CA LEU A 28 5.14 7.43 3.47
C LEU A 28 5.38 8.10 2.12
N ASP A 29 6.54 7.87 1.51
CA ASP A 29 6.83 8.39 0.18
C ASP A 29 5.86 7.82 -0.87
N LEU A 30 5.56 6.53 -0.76
CA LEU A 30 4.61 5.91 -1.68
C LEU A 30 3.21 6.47 -1.51
N LEU A 31 2.76 6.64 -0.28
CA LEU A 31 1.44 7.21 -0.02
C LEU A 31 1.33 8.62 -0.62
N GLN A 32 2.38 9.40 -0.47
CA GLN A 32 2.42 10.74 -1.01
C GLN A 32 2.40 10.72 -2.54
N ASP A 33 3.12 9.79 -3.13
CA ASP A 33 3.15 9.65 -4.58
C ASP A 33 1.79 9.23 -5.13
N ILE A 34 1.09 8.34 -4.43
CA ILE A 34 -0.25 7.94 -4.83
C ILE A 34 -1.21 9.13 -4.77
N ASP A 35 -1.10 9.98 -3.75
CA ASP A 35 -1.92 11.18 -3.66
C ASP A 35 -1.76 12.06 -4.90
N ARG A 36 -0.57 12.10 -5.47
CA ARG A 36 -0.29 12.95 -6.63
C ARG A 36 -0.59 12.27 -7.96
N ASN A 37 -0.29 11.00 -8.07
CA ASN A 37 -0.22 10.32 -9.35
C ASN A 37 -1.19 9.15 -9.52
N GLY A 38 -1.91 8.77 -8.47
CA GLY A 38 -2.89 7.70 -8.56
C GLY A 38 -2.26 6.34 -8.82
N TYR A 39 -2.44 5.84 -10.04
CA TYR A 39 -1.97 4.49 -10.39
C TYR A 39 -0.68 4.49 -11.21
N THR A 40 0.01 5.62 -11.25
CA THR A 40 1.32 5.70 -11.92
C THR A 40 2.33 6.24 -10.91
N GLY A 41 3.62 6.05 -11.18
CA GLY A 41 4.67 6.64 -10.37
C GLY A 41 5.59 5.63 -9.73
N LYS A 42 6.02 5.91 -8.52
CA LYS A 42 7.06 5.14 -7.83
C LYS A 42 6.59 3.77 -7.39
N GLY A 43 7.55 2.85 -7.26
CA GLY A 43 7.27 1.53 -6.69
C GLY A 43 6.64 0.56 -7.64
N LYS A 44 6.78 0.79 -8.93
CA LYS A 44 6.28 -0.12 -9.98
C LYS A 44 4.81 -0.47 -9.79
N PRO A 45 3.92 0.52 -9.94
CA PRO A 45 2.47 0.26 -9.76
C PRO A 45 2.01 -0.86 -10.69
N GLU A 46 1.22 -1.75 -10.14
CA GLU A 46 0.77 -2.92 -10.89
C GLU A 46 -0.67 -3.28 -10.50
N PRO A 47 -1.57 -3.45 -11.47
CA PRO A 47 -2.93 -3.90 -11.15
C PRO A 47 -2.90 -5.37 -10.74
N LEU A 48 -3.71 -5.72 -9.76
CA LEU A 48 -3.78 -7.08 -9.26
C LEU A 48 -4.96 -7.80 -9.87
N LYS A 49 -4.94 -9.14 -9.74
CA LYS A 49 -5.95 -10.00 -10.35
C LYS A 49 -6.57 -10.90 -9.28
N GLY A 50 -7.56 -11.71 -9.68
CA GLY A 50 -8.19 -12.64 -8.77
C GLY A 50 -8.96 -11.93 -7.69
N ASP A 51 -8.79 -12.37 -6.47
CA ASP A 51 -9.52 -11.83 -5.32
C ASP A 51 -9.21 -10.35 -5.08
N LEU A 52 -8.06 -9.89 -5.56
CA LEU A 52 -7.66 -8.50 -5.41
C LEU A 52 -7.86 -7.68 -6.68
N SER A 53 -8.67 -8.18 -7.59
CA SER A 53 -9.00 -7.45 -8.81
C SER A 53 -9.58 -6.09 -8.45
N GLY A 54 -9.10 -5.04 -9.12
CA GLY A 54 -9.49 -3.68 -8.80
C GLY A 54 -8.54 -2.97 -7.85
N TYR A 55 -7.67 -3.72 -7.21
CA TYR A 55 -6.63 -3.17 -6.36
C TYR A 55 -5.31 -3.10 -7.12
N TRP A 56 -4.41 -2.27 -6.63
CA TRP A 56 -3.09 -2.07 -7.21
C TRP A 56 -2.04 -2.24 -6.13
N SER A 57 -0.83 -2.63 -6.53
CA SER A 57 0.28 -2.74 -5.58
C SER A 57 1.39 -1.78 -5.96
N ARG A 58 2.10 -1.32 -4.96
CA ARG A 58 3.37 -0.61 -5.09
C ARG A 58 4.41 -1.36 -4.26
N ARG A 59 5.61 -1.48 -4.78
CA ARG A 59 6.70 -2.15 -4.05
C ARG A 59 7.21 -1.24 -2.94
N ILE A 60 7.21 -1.77 -1.73
CA ILE A 60 7.90 -1.15 -0.61
C ILE A 60 9.35 -1.60 -0.66
N ASP A 61 9.54 -2.91 -0.83
CA ASP A 61 10.84 -3.53 -1.07
C ASP A 61 10.58 -4.86 -1.79
N ASP A 62 11.59 -5.72 -1.88
CA ASP A 62 11.45 -6.98 -2.61
C ASP A 62 10.35 -7.88 -2.06
N ALA A 63 10.14 -7.85 -0.75
CA ALA A 63 9.21 -8.74 -0.09
C ALA A 63 7.88 -8.09 0.27
N ASN A 64 7.84 -6.78 0.37
CA ASN A 64 6.68 -6.08 0.91
C ASN A 64 6.01 -5.19 -0.11
N ARG A 65 4.68 -5.16 -0.06
CA ARG A 65 3.86 -4.38 -1.01
C ARG A 65 2.84 -3.55 -0.27
N LEU A 66 2.58 -2.37 -0.83
CA LEU A 66 1.46 -1.54 -0.41
C LEU A 66 0.34 -1.84 -1.40
N VAL A 67 -0.79 -2.35 -0.91
CA VAL A 67 -1.93 -2.71 -1.76
C VAL A 67 -3.09 -1.78 -1.46
N TYR A 68 -3.62 -1.16 -2.50
CA TYR A 68 -4.59 -0.10 -2.32
C TYR A 68 -5.53 0.02 -3.53
N ARG A 69 -6.58 0.79 -3.34
CA ARG A 69 -7.55 1.09 -4.38
C ARG A 69 -8.05 2.51 -4.13
N ILE A 70 -8.24 3.27 -5.20
CA ILE A 70 -8.79 4.62 -5.09
C ILE A 70 -10.25 4.56 -5.50
N GLU A 71 -11.13 5.02 -4.62
CA GLU A 71 -12.56 4.96 -4.85
C GLU A 71 -13.20 6.17 -4.17
N ASN A 72 -13.98 6.95 -4.93
CA ASN A 72 -14.64 8.15 -4.39
C ASN A 72 -13.67 9.10 -3.72
N GLU A 73 -12.51 9.31 -4.36
CA GLU A 73 -11.46 10.19 -3.85
C GLU A 73 -10.92 9.75 -2.49
N MET A 74 -11.05 8.47 -2.21
CA MET A 74 -10.53 7.87 -0.99
C MET A 74 -9.55 6.77 -1.36
N MET A 75 -8.43 6.71 -0.66
CA MET A 75 -7.47 5.64 -0.86
C MET A 75 -7.76 4.55 0.18
N LYS A 76 -8.19 3.39 -0.29
CA LYS A 76 -8.43 2.24 0.58
C LYS A 76 -7.18 1.38 0.58
N ILE A 77 -6.59 1.19 1.75
CA ILE A 77 -5.35 0.44 1.90
C ILE A 77 -5.66 -0.87 2.61
N VAL A 78 -5.35 -1.99 1.96
CA VAL A 78 -5.68 -3.31 2.50
C VAL A 78 -4.45 -4.11 2.87
N GLN A 79 -3.26 -3.65 2.48
CA GLN A 79 -2.02 -4.35 2.84
C GLN A 79 -0.87 -3.37 2.85
N CYS A 80 0.02 -3.56 3.82
CA CYS A 80 1.22 -2.76 3.96
C CYS A 80 2.34 -3.66 4.46
N GLY A 81 2.56 -4.78 3.74
CA GLY A 81 3.53 -5.77 4.16
C GLY A 81 3.63 -6.91 3.16
N SER A 82 4.01 -8.10 3.63
CA SER A 82 4.34 -9.21 2.75
C SER A 82 3.22 -10.21 2.51
N HIS A 83 2.08 -10.09 3.19
CA HIS A 83 1.06 -11.12 3.09
C HIS A 83 0.03 -10.79 2.06
N TYR A 84 0.08 -11.50 0.97
CA TYR A 84 -1.09 -11.48 0.13
C TYR A 84 -2.02 -12.50 0.70
N LYS A 85 -2.09 -12.82 1.02
CA LYS A 85 -2.59 -13.84 1.30
C LYS A 85 -2.98 -14.65 0.60
N ASP A 86 -2.47 -14.83 0.40
CA ASP A 86 -2.66 -15.56 0.02
C ASP A 86 -2.68 -16.43 0.29
N LYS A 87 -2.48 -16.33 0.47
CA LYS A 87 -2.51 -17.13 0.66
C LYS A 87 -2.98 -17.55 0.86
#